data_0306d177c67a04c9faa6430608f8fe78
#
_entry.id   0306d177c67a04c9faa6430608f8fe78
#
_cell.length_a   1.000
_cell.length_b   1.000
_cell.length_c   1.000
_cell.angle_alpha   90.00
_cell.angle_beta   90.00
_cell.angle_gamma   90.00
#
_symmetry.space_group_name_H-M   'P 1'
#
loop_
_entity.id
_entity.type
_entity.pdbx_description
1 polymer ?
#
loop_
_entity_poly.entity_id
_entity_poly.type
_entity_poly.pdbx_seq_one_letter_code
_entity_poly.pdbx_strand_id
1 'polypeptide(L)'
;MKQGSILRRAVAALTLALAAIGGPAAASDAEAIEAVGGDTLASEHLVLQITESDLQRQNLVLNVANNVMKARGGPGQIDVEVVAFGPGISMLFENNHHAERIESLAAQGVRFSACRNSIAGATRKLGKAPAMNPAATPVDAGIARILDLVNAGYVLVRP
;
A
#
# COMPACT_ATOMS: atom_id res chain seq x y z
N MET A 1 5.71 -67.55 -57.34
CA MET A 1 4.45 -67.96 -56.63
C MET A 1 4.62 -67.76 -55.14
N LYS A 2 3.66 -67.20 -54.52
CA LYS A 2 3.38 -66.95 -53.12
C LYS A 2 3.70 -65.53 -52.59
N GLN A 3 2.61 -64.79 -52.50
CA GLN A 3 2.45 -63.51 -51.86
C GLN A 3 2.59 -63.67 -50.33
N GLY A 4 3.30 -62.72 -49.73
CA GLY A 4 3.35 -62.53 -48.28
C GLY A 4 2.78 -61.16 -47.88
N SER A 5 1.61 -61.14 -47.38
CA SER A 5 0.90 -59.95 -46.92
C SER A 5 1.56 -59.35 -45.69
N ILE A 6 1.93 -58.04 -45.75
CA ILE A 6 2.47 -57.26 -44.65
C ILE A 6 1.30 -56.64 -43.92
N LEU A 7 1.05 -57.13 -42.73
CA LEU A 7 0.05 -56.61 -41.78
C LEU A 7 0.57 -55.30 -41.18
N ARG A 8 0.03 -54.16 -41.61
CA ARG A 8 0.31 -52.86 -41.03
C ARG A 8 -0.47 -52.72 -39.72
N ARG A 9 0.23 -52.79 -38.61
CA ARG A 9 -0.31 -52.43 -37.30
C ARG A 9 -0.32 -50.90 -37.17
N ALA A 10 -1.51 -50.30 -37.21
CA ALA A 10 -1.71 -48.88 -36.85
C ALA A 10 -1.66 -48.75 -35.33
N VAL A 11 -0.64 -48.06 -34.83
CA VAL A 11 -0.57 -47.64 -33.43
C VAL A 11 -1.25 -46.29 -33.35
N ALA A 12 -2.46 -46.27 -32.82
CA ALA A 12 -3.15 -45.03 -32.50
C ALA A 12 -2.54 -44.44 -31.24
N ALA A 13 -1.79 -43.34 -31.38
CA ALA A 13 -1.31 -42.53 -30.27
C ALA A 13 -2.47 -41.70 -29.72
N LEU A 14 -2.98 -42.08 -28.57
CA LEU A 14 -3.96 -41.31 -27.79
C LEU A 14 -3.22 -40.17 -27.10
N THR A 15 -3.23 -38.97 -27.67
CA THR A 15 -2.74 -37.75 -27.03
C THR A 15 -3.77 -37.30 -26.01
N LEU A 16 -3.48 -37.53 -24.74
CA LEU A 16 -4.24 -37.01 -23.60
C LEU A 16 -3.94 -35.50 -23.47
N ALA A 17 -4.83 -34.64 -23.97
CA ALA A 17 -4.77 -33.21 -23.75
C ALA A 17 -5.15 -32.92 -22.28
N LEU A 18 -4.14 -32.67 -21.44
CA LEU A 18 -4.33 -32.19 -20.08
C LEU A 18 -4.75 -30.71 -20.16
N ALA A 19 -6.06 -30.44 -20.13
CA ALA A 19 -6.58 -29.08 -19.99
C ALA A 19 -6.20 -28.56 -18.60
N ALA A 20 -5.19 -27.72 -18.52
CA ALA A 20 -4.89 -26.95 -17.33
C ALA A 20 -6.06 -26.00 -17.08
N ILE A 21 -6.90 -26.32 -16.11
CA ILE A 21 -7.92 -25.42 -15.58
C ILE A 21 -7.14 -24.39 -14.73
N GLY A 22 -6.62 -23.36 -15.42
CA GLY A 22 -6.10 -22.17 -14.77
C GLY A 22 -7.27 -21.40 -14.17
N GLY A 23 -7.57 -21.62 -12.88
CA GLY A 23 -8.34 -20.66 -12.09
C GLY A 23 -7.58 -19.33 -12.04
N PRO A 24 -8.26 -18.20 -11.74
CA PRO A 24 -7.56 -16.94 -11.56
C PRO A 24 -6.51 -17.15 -10.45
N ALA A 25 -5.24 -17.08 -10.81
CA ALA A 25 -4.16 -17.09 -9.83
C ALA A 25 -4.39 -15.87 -8.94
N ALA A 26 -4.59 -16.09 -7.64
CA ALA A 26 -4.53 -15.00 -6.69
C ALA A 26 -3.16 -14.33 -6.87
N ALA A 27 -3.15 -12.99 -6.97
CA ALA A 27 -1.91 -12.24 -7.01
C ALA A 27 -1.04 -12.67 -5.81
N SER A 28 0.27 -12.82 -6.02
CA SER A 28 1.17 -13.10 -4.90
C SER A 28 1.17 -11.90 -3.94
N ASP A 29 1.50 -12.14 -2.66
CA ASP A 29 1.57 -11.06 -1.68
C ASP A 29 2.50 -9.92 -2.16
N ALA A 30 3.59 -10.25 -2.83
CA ALA A 30 4.50 -9.28 -3.41
C ALA A 30 3.85 -8.43 -4.51
N GLU A 31 3.06 -9.02 -5.41
CA GLU A 31 2.33 -8.28 -6.46
C GLU A 31 1.27 -7.36 -5.84
N ALA A 32 0.56 -7.82 -4.79
CA ALA A 32 -0.42 -7.01 -4.08
C ALA A 32 0.23 -5.82 -3.38
N ILE A 33 1.40 -5.99 -2.77
CA ILE A 33 2.18 -4.92 -2.13
C ILE A 33 2.71 -3.93 -3.18
N GLU A 34 3.25 -4.41 -4.30
CA GLU A 34 3.72 -3.55 -5.39
C GLU A 34 2.58 -2.72 -5.99
N ALA A 35 1.39 -3.31 -6.19
CA ALA A 35 0.21 -2.62 -6.71
C ALA A 35 -0.22 -1.41 -5.87
N VAL A 36 0.05 -1.43 -4.57
CA VAL A 36 -0.16 -0.29 -3.66
C VAL A 36 1.09 0.56 -3.46
N GLY A 37 2.15 0.35 -4.25
CA GLY A 37 3.42 1.08 -4.16
C GLY A 37 4.14 0.85 -2.83
N GLY A 38 3.98 -0.34 -2.24
CA GLY A 38 4.65 -0.75 -1.02
C GLY A 38 6.06 -1.28 -1.27
N ASP A 39 6.84 -1.39 -0.20
CA ASP A 39 8.16 -2.01 -0.23
C ASP A 39 8.03 -3.54 -0.21
N THR A 40 8.24 -4.18 -1.36
CA THR A 40 8.16 -5.64 -1.52
C THR A 40 9.31 -6.39 -0.83
N LEU A 41 10.36 -5.69 -0.40
CA LEU A 41 11.47 -6.27 0.35
C LEU A 41 11.18 -6.30 1.85
N ALA A 42 10.26 -5.45 2.33
CA ALA A 42 9.88 -5.42 3.73
C ALA A 42 9.13 -6.70 4.11
N SER A 43 9.48 -7.26 5.27
CA SER A 43 8.83 -8.45 5.82
C SER A 43 7.54 -8.13 6.60
N GLU A 44 7.35 -6.87 6.99
CA GLU A 44 6.19 -6.38 7.74
C GLU A 44 5.62 -5.12 7.08
N HIS A 45 4.28 -4.96 7.12
CA HIS A 45 3.58 -3.86 6.47
C HIS A 45 2.56 -3.25 7.44
N LEU A 46 2.67 -1.95 7.69
CA LEU A 46 1.85 -1.24 8.66
C LEU A 46 1.19 -0.01 8.06
N VAL A 47 -0.11 0.14 8.21
CA VAL A 47 -0.82 1.38 7.94
C VAL A 47 -1.29 2.04 9.22
N LEU A 48 -0.92 3.30 9.42
CA LEU A 48 -1.35 4.14 10.54
C LEU A 48 -2.41 5.12 10.05
N GLN A 49 -3.53 5.20 10.75
CA GLN A 49 -4.62 6.10 10.44
C GLN A 49 -4.58 7.33 11.34
N ILE A 50 -4.77 8.54 10.76
CA ILE A 50 -5.01 9.77 11.52
C ILE A 50 -6.20 10.54 10.97
N THR A 51 -7.18 10.84 11.84
CA THR A 51 -8.40 11.60 11.51
C THR A 51 -8.56 12.86 12.33
N GLU A 52 -7.76 13.02 13.36
CA GLU A 52 -7.85 14.12 14.32
C GLU A 52 -6.88 15.26 13.98
N SER A 53 -7.34 16.50 14.16
CA SER A 53 -6.49 17.69 14.02
C SER A 53 -5.73 18.07 15.29
N ASP A 54 -5.94 17.32 16.36
CA ASP A 54 -5.28 17.54 17.65
C ASP A 54 -3.79 17.26 17.58
N LEU A 55 -2.95 18.17 18.06
CA LEU A 55 -1.50 18.06 17.99
C LEU A 55 -0.93 16.89 18.78
N GLN A 56 -1.59 16.49 19.88
CA GLN A 56 -1.12 15.34 20.67
C GLN A 56 -1.38 14.03 19.91
N ARG A 57 -2.51 13.91 19.22
CA ARG A 57 -2.81 12.77 18.34
C ARG A 57 -1.87 12.72 17.15
N GLN A 58 -1.59 13.86 16.52
CA GLN A 58 -0.59 13.96 15.45
C GLN A 58 0.79 13.55 15.94
N ASN A 59 1.20 14.04 17.11
CA ASN A 59 2.48 13.64 17.72
C ASN A 59 2.51 12.14 18.04
N LEU A 60 1.41 11.57 18.53
CA LEU A 60 1.32 10.15 18.87
C LEU A 60 1.53 9.27 17.62
N VAL A 61 0.84 9.56 16.50
CA VAL A 61 0.99 8.77 15.27
C VAL A 61 2.42 8.84 14.74
N LEU A 62 3.06 10.02 14.79
CA LEU A 62 4.45 10.18 14.37
C LEU A 62 5.43 9.47 15.30
N ASN A 63 5.14 9.42 16.61
CA ASN A 63 5.90 8.64 17.58
C ASN A 63 5.80 7.13 17.27
N VAL A 64 4.59 6.64 17.00
CA VAL A 64 4.37 5.23 16.66
C VAL A 64 5.12 4.87 15.39
N ALA A 65 5.02 5.68 14.31
CA ALA A 65 5.76 5.46 13.09
C ALA A 65 7.28 5.38 13.33
N ASN A 66 7.85 6.37 14.04
CA ASN A 66 9.27 6.38 14.36
C ASN A 66 9.72 5.18 15.22
N ASN A 67 8.92 4.82 16.22
CA ASN A 67 9.28 3.76 17.15
C ASN A 67 9.21 2.38 16.49
N VAL A 68 8.21 2.13 15.65
CA VAL A 68 8.11 0.86 14.93
C VAL A 68 9.21 0.72 13.88
N MET A 69 9.54 1.79 13.15
CA MET A 69 10.68 1.79 12.22
C MET A 69 11.98 1.41 12.95
N LYS A 70 12.25 2.04 14.09
CA LYS A 70 13.44 1.71 14.90
C LYS A 70 13.43 0.29 15.44
N ALA A 71 12.28 -0.16 15.94
CA ALA A 71 12.15 -1.49 16.55
C ALA A 71 12.30 -2.63 15.53
N ARG A 72 11.96 -2.37 14.26
CA ARG A 72 12.00 -3.38 13.18
C ARG A 72 13.25 -3.30 12.29
N GLY A 73 14.16 -2.36 12.54
CA GLY A 73 15.39 -2.23 11.77
C GLY A 73 15.30 -1.31 10.54
N GLY A 74 14.21 -0.57 10.39
CA GLY A 74 14.05 0.45 9.35
C GLY A 74 13.54 -0.06 8.01
N PRO A 75 13.72 0.75 6.94
CA PRO A 75 13.27 0.42 5.59
C PRO A 75 13.86 -0.92 5.12
N GLY A 76 13.08 -1.67 4.33
CA GLY A 76 13.44 -3.03 3.89
C GLY A 76 13.13 -4.12 4.93
N GLN A 77 12.82 -3.76 6.18
CA GLN A 77 12.31 -4.69 7.19
C GLN A 77 10.83 -4.43 7.49
N ILE A 78 10.43 -3.17 7.55
CA ILE A 78 9.04 -2.76 7.69
C ILE A 78 8.72 -1.60 6.76
N ASP A 79 7.59 -1.70 6.06
CA ASP A 79 6.99 -0.60 5.30
C ASP A 79 5.86 0.03 6.12
N VAL A 80 5.93 1.35 6.31
CA VAL A 80 4.97 2.11 7.11
C VAL A 80 4.34 3.21 6.27
N GLU A 81 3.00 3.19 6.18
CA GLU A 81 2.26 4.29 5.57
C GLU A 81 1.31 4.96 6.58
N VAL A 82 1.36 6.28 6.67
CA VAL A 82 0.45 7.10 7.47
C VAL A 82 -0.60 7.69 6.53
N VAL A 83 -1.88 7.33 6.73
CA VAL A 83 -3.00 7.84 5.93
C VAL A 83 -3.77 8.89 6.71
N ALA A 84 -3.73 10.14 6.24
CA ALA A 84 -4.40 11.28 6.85
C ALA A 84 -5.67 11.66 6.08
N PHE A 85 -6.82 11.72 6.78
CA PHE A 85 -8.10 12.15 6.22
C PHE A 85 -8.98 12.84 7.28
N GLY A 86 -10.16 13.35 6.86
CA GLY A 86 -10.97 14.18 7.73
C GLY A 86 -10.20 15.39 8.27
N PRO A 87 -10.41 15.79 9.53
CA PRO A 87 -9.63 16.85 10.18
C PRO A 87 -8.12 16.54 10.29
N GLY A 88 -7.73 15.26 10.34
CA GLY A 88 -6.35 14.82 10.42
C GLY A 88 -5.48 15.22 9.21
N ILE A 89 -6.13 15.60 8.09
CA ILE A 89 -5.42 16.13 6.91
C ILE A 89 -4.53 17.33 7.23
N SER A 90 -4.88 18.11 8.26
CA SER A 90 -4.11 19.26 8.70
C SER A 90 -2.69 18.91 9.17
N MET A 91 -2.43 17.66 9.56
CA MET A 91 -1.09 17.19 9.88
C MET A 91 -0.14 17.32 8.67
N LEU A 92 -0.67 17.14 7.47
CA LEU A 92 0.10 17.18 6.22
C LEU A 92 0.09 18.55 5.53
N PHE A 93 -0.27 19.63 6.24
CA PHE A 93 -0.09 20.98 5.71
C PHE A 93 1.37 21.41 5.86
N GLU A 94 1.87 22.18 4.90
CA GLU A 94 3.23 22.71 4.90
C GLU A 94 3.58 23.49 6.18
N ASN A 95 2.63 24.26 6.70
CA ASN A 95 2.79 25.08 7.91
C ASN A 95 2.37 24.36 9.20
N ASN A 96 2.24 23.04 9.20
CA ASN A 96 1.94 22.26 10.40
C ASN A 96 3.13 22.25 11.36
N HIS A 97 2.85 22.23 12.68
CA HIS A 97 3.87 22.15 13.72
C HIS A 97 4.85 20.98 13.56
N HIS A 98 4.42 19.89 12.93
CA HIS A 98 5.20 18.67 12.72
C HIS A 98 5.81 18.55 11.33
N ALA A 99 5.79 19.60 10.47
CA ALA A 99 6.19 19.53 9.07
C ALA A 99 7.59 18.96 8.87
N GLU A 100 8.60 19.52 9.56
CA GLU A 100 10.00 19.04 9.48
C GLU A 100 10.17 17.60 9.94
N ARG A 101 9.40 17.22 10.96
CA ARG A 101 9.42 15.84 11.47
C ARG A 101 8.83 14.86 10.46
N ILE A 102 7.78 15.24 9.75
CA ILE A 102 7.16 14.44 8.68
C ILE A 102 8.16 14.23 7.56
N GLU A 103 8.86 15.29 7.12
CA GLU A 103 9.91 15.20 6.10
C GLU A 103 11.07 14.29 6.54
N SER A 104 11.48 14.41 7.81
CA SER A 104 12.51 13.54 8.39
C SER A 104 12.10 12.07 8.41
N LEU A 105 10.85 11.76 8.74
CA LEU A 105 10.31 10.38 8.72
C LEU A 105 10.16 9.87 7.28
N ALA A 106 9.75 10.73 6.35
CA ALA A 106 9.66 10.37 4.95
C ALA A 106 11.05 10.03 4.36
N ALA A 107 12.08 10.80 4.72
CA ALA A 107 13.46 10.49 4.36
C ALA A 107 13.96 9.15 4.96
N GLN A 108 13.33 8.66 6.00
CA GLN A 108 13.57 7.35 6.62
C GLN A 108 12.68 6.23 6.04
N GLY A 109 11.88 6.51 5.01
CA GLY A 109 11.04 5.52 4.32
C GLY A 109 9.57 5.47 4.79
N VAL A 110 9.14 6.32 5.72
CA VAL A 110 7.71 6.40 6.08
C VAL A 110 6.95 7.13 4.97
N ARG A 111 5.88 6.53 4.46
CA ARG A 111 5.02 7.15 3.45
C ARG A 111 3.87 7.91 4.09
N PHE A 112 3.48 9.04 3.49
CA PHE A 112 2.37 9.87 3.98
C PHE A 112 1.34 10.09 2.88
N SER A 113 0.14 9.55 3.06
CA SER A 113 -0.97 9.67 2.12
C SER A 113 -2.00 10.70 2.56
N ALA A 114 -2.28 11.65 1.67
CA ALA A 114 -3.19 12.78 1.89
C ALA A 114 -4.50 12.61 1.11
N CYS A 115 -5.62 12.45 1.79
CA CYS A 115 -6.95 12.29 1.19
C CYS A 115 -7.39 13.56 0.42
N ARG A 116 -7.57 13.47 -0.90
CA ARG A 116 -8.04 14.58 -1.76
C ARG A 116 -9.41 15.11 -1.35
N ASN A 117 -10.33 14.25 -0.92
CA ASN A 117 -11.64 14.67 -0.42
C ASN A 117 -11.50 15.56 0.83
N SER A 118 -10.54 15.25 1.71
CA SER A 118 -10.27 16.05 2.91
C SER A 118 -9.56 17.35 2.58
N ILE A 119 -8.63 17.35 1.62
CA ILE A 119 -8.01 18.57 1.08
C ILE A 119 -9.09 19.50 0.49
N ALA A 120 -10.00 18.97 -0.33
CA ALA A 120 -11.12 19.74 -0.88
C ALA A 120 -12.05 20.30 0.22
N GLY A 121 -12.29 19.52 1.29
CA GLY A 121 -13.03 19.97 2.47
C GLY A 121 -12.31 21.12 3.21
N ALA A 122 -11.01 21.02 3.39
CA ALA A 122 -10.18 22.07 3.98
C ALA A 122 -10.18 23.33 3.09
N THR A 123 -10.04 23.19 1.77
CA THR A 123 -10.10 24.29 0.80
C THR A 123 -11.41 25.08 0.94
N ARG A 124 -12.56 24.39 1.05
CA ARG A 124 -13.85 25.07 1.26
C ARG A 124 -13.92 25.84 2.57
N LYS A 125 -13.33 25.30 3.66
CA LYS A 125 -13.30 25.95 4.98
C LYS A 125 -12.38 27.15 5.03
N LEU A 126 -11.21 27.07 4.36
CA LEU A 126 -10.17 28.09 4.38
C LEU A 126 -10.36 29.16 3.28
N GLY A 127 -11.25 28.94 2.32
CA GLY A 127 -11.44 29.79 1.15
C GLY A 127 -10.31 29.69 0.10
N LYS A 128 -9.28 28.90 0.36
CA LYS A 128 -8.16 28.62 -0.55
C LYS A 128 -7.57 27.22 -0.29
N ALA A 129 -6.94 26.64 -1.30
CA ALA A 129 -6.24 25.37 -1.14
C ALA A 129 -5.07 25.52 -0.15
N PRO A 130 -4.96 24.67 0.86
CA PRO A 130 -3.79 24.65 1.73
C PRO A 130 -2.55 24.20 0.96
N ALA A 131 -1.40 24.79 1.23
CA ALA A 131 -0.12 24.23 0.81
C ALA A 131 0.13 22.93 1.58
N MET A 132 0.53 21.89 0.85
CA MET A 132 0.77 20.57 1.42
C MET A 132 2.26 20.36 1.66
N ASN A 133 2.58 19.59 2.71
CA ASN A 133 3.96 19.16 2.96
C ASN A 133 4.50 18.39 1.75
N PRO A 134 5.74 18.64 1.31
CA PRO A 134 6.35 17.94 0.15
C PRO A 134 6.34 16.40 0.26
N ALA A 135 6.38 15.86 1.48
CA ALA A 135 6.32 14.43 1.73
C ALA A 135 4.90 13.83 1.57
N ALA A 136 3.86 14.65 1.42
CA ALA A 136 2.49 14.19 1.34
C ALA A 136 2.12 13.79 -0.10
N THR A 137 1.77 12.52 -0.29
CA THR A 137 1.27 11.99 -1.57
C THR A 137 -0.26 12.03 -1.59
N PRO A 138 -0.89 12.75 -2.52
CA PRO A 138 -2.35 12.79 -2.63
C PRO A 138 -2.93 11.45 -3.09
N VAL A 139 -3.95 10.96 -2.37
CA VAL A 139 -4.76 9.78 -2.72
C VAL A 139 -6.23 10.16 -2.86
N ASP A 140 -6.99 9.50 -3.70
CA ASP A 140 -8.37 9.89 -4.01
C ASP A 140 -9.28 9.91 -2.77
N ALA A 141 -9.24 8.84 -1.98
CA ALA A 141 -9.97 8.76 -0.72
C ALA A 141 -9.15 7.99 0.33
N GLY A 142 -8.97 8.57 1.52
CA GLY A 142 -8.15 7.96 2.58
C GLY A 142 -8.64 6.58 3.00
N ILE A 143 -9.96 6.37 3.12
CA ILE A 143 -10.51 5.05 3.46
C ILE A 143 -10.30 4.04 2.33
N ALA A 144 -10.46 4.43 1.06
CA ALA A 144 -10.18 3.53 -0.06
C ALA A 144 -8.70 3.11 -0.04
N ARG A 145 -7.79 4.07 0.17
CA ARG A 145 -6.36 3.77 0.33
C ARG A 145 -6.07 2.78 1.46
N ILE A 146 -6.72 2.93 2.62
CA ILE A 146 -6.58 1.99 3.74
C ILE A 146 -7.07 0.60 3.35
N LEU A 147 -8.21 0.50 2.66
CA LEU A 147 -8.74 -0.79 2.19
C LEU A 147 -7.77 -1.47 1.20
N ASP A 148 -7.20 -0.72 0.26
CA ASP A 148 -6.22 -1.23 -0.69
C ASP A 148 -4.99 -1.77 0.04
N LEU A 149 -4.45 -1.01 1.02
CA LEU A 149 -3.32 -1.43 1.84
C LEU A 149 -3.63 -2.68 2.67
N VAL A 150 -4.78 -2.72 3.34
CA VAL A 150 -5.19 -3.90 4.14
C VAL A 150 -5.36 -5.13 3.25
N ASN A 151 -5.94 -4.98 2.06
CA ASN A 151 -6.06 -6.07 1.09
C ASN A 151 -4.69 -6.54 0.56
N ALA A 152 -3.70 -5.65 0.53
CA ALA A 152 -2.30 -5.97 0.20
C ALA A 152 -1.50 -6.52 1.40
N GLY A 153 -2.12 -6.77 2.56
CA GLY A 153 -1.49 -7.41 3.71
C GLY A 153 -1.00 -6.45 4.81
N TYR A 154 -1.30 -5.14 4.71
CA TYR A 154 -0.93 -4.19 5.78
C TYR A 154 -1.81 -4.39 7.02
N VAL A 155 -1.19 -4.32 8.18
CA VAL A 155 -1.90 -4.25 9.46
C VAL A 155 -2.33 -2.82 9.74
N LEU A 156 -3.64 -2.60 9.92
CA LEU A 156 -4.17 -1.29 10.27
C LEU A 156 -4.07 -1.04 11.78
N VAL A 157 -3.44 0.07 12.14
CA VAL A 157 -3.40 0.57 13.52
C VAL A 157 -3.86 2.02 13.56
N ARG A 158 -4.71 2.33 14.53
CA ARG A 158 -5.14 3.69 14.89
C ARG A 158 -4.62 4.01 16.27
N PRO A 159 -3.50 4.76 16.40
CA PRO A 159 -2.90 5.11 17.69
C PRO A 159 -3.74 6.04 18.55
#